data_89bfea5ee6bdede9c1b7f8ec984c4a56
#
_entry.id   89bfea5ee6bdede9c1b7f8ec984c4a56
#
_cell.length_a   1.000
_cell.length_b   1.000
_cell.length_c   1.000
_cell.angle_alpha   90.00
_cell.angle_beta   90.00
_cell.angle_gamma   90.00
#
_symmetry.space_group_name_H-M   'P 1'
#
loop_
_entity.id
_entity.type
_entity.pdbx_description
1 polymer ?
#
loop_
_entity_poly.entity_id
_entity_poly.type
_entity_poly.pdbx_seq_one_letter_code
_entity_poly.pdbx_strand_id
1 'polypeptide(L)'
;MTQPEKTTPIGESPSPHAEARRAFPAGLEQPEGSFRFSVDALLLAAFAASRTTDVTIRFIDLGTGCGVVGLAYLLLKRNICQGFGMDCNPELIAAAQNNTAKLGFSDRFALHTGELADTRFLENLRMEASPVQLVMANPPWRLVGSGR
;
A
#
# COMPACT_ATOMS: atom_id res chain seq x y z
N MET A 1 51.34 6.61 -27.77
CA MET A 1 50.00 5.94 -27.72
C MET A 1 49.56 5.97 -26.26
N THR A 2 48.81 6.98 -25.89
CA THR A 2 48.25 7.18 -24.54
C THR A 2 46.88 6.52 -24.50
N GLN A 3 46.67 5.60 -23.58
CA GLN A 3 45.38 4.95 -23.35
C GLN A 3 44.40 5.95 -22.73
N PRO A 4 43.14 5.96 -23.09
CA PRO A 4 42.14 6.80 -22.42
C PRO A 4 41.83 6.23 -21.03
N GLU A 5 41.87 7.11 -20.01
CA GLU A 5 41.40 6.83 -18.66
C GLU A 5 39.94 6.40 -18.70
N LYS A 6 39.66 5.22 -18.12
CA LYS A 6 38.31 4.79 -17.80
C LYS A 6 37.75 5.63 -16.67
N THR A 7 36.94 6.61 -17.01
CA THR A 7 36.09 7.30 -16.05
C THR A 7 35.09 6.30 -15.49
N THR A 8 35.23 5.93 -14.23
CA THR A 8 34.25 5.18 -13.45
C THR A 8 33.01 6.05 -13.31
N PRO A 9 31.82 5.61 -13.68
CA PRO A 9 30.61 6.39 -13.47
C PRO A 9 30.42 6.62 -11.97
N ILE A 10 30.30 7.87 -11.56
CA ILE A 10 29.93 8.28 -10.21
C ILE A 10 28.54 7.71 -9.99
N GLY A 11 28.42 6.72 -9.10
CA GLY A 11 27.14 6.10 -8.77
C GLY A 11 26.21 7.16 -8.20
N GLU A 12 25.12 7.44 -8.92
CA GLU A 12 24.03 8.26 -8.41
C GLU A 12 23.52 7.66 -7.10
N SER A 13 23.44 8.47 -6.05
CA SER A 13 22.83 8.07 -4.79
C SER A 13 21.39 7.61 -5.06
N PRO A 14 20.96 6.46 -4.52
CA PRO A 14 19.60 5.97 -4.76
C PRO A 14 18.58 7.01 -4.28
N SER A 15 17.49 7.18 -5.05
CA SER A 15 16.44 8.11 -4.67
C SER A 15 15.85 7.75 -3.29
N PRO A 16 15.36 8.72 -2.51
CA PRO A 16 14.74 8.45 -1.19
C PRO A 16 13.66 7.36 -1.25
N HIS A 17 12.88 7.32 -2.33
CA HIS A 17 11.88 6.27 -2.53
C HIS A 17 12.50 4.90 -2.77
N ALA A 18 13.64 4.81 -3.43
CA ALA A 18 14.32 3.52 -3.64
C ALA A 18 14.84 2.95 -2.34
N GLU A 19 15.36 3.78 -1.44
CA GLU A 19 15.80 3.35 -0.10
C GLU A 19 14.62 2.91 0.75
N ALA A 20 13.52 3.67 0.80
CA ALA A 20 12.31 3.31 1.52
C ALA A 20 11.72 1.97 1.03
N ARG A 21 11.72 1.74 -0.28
CA ARG A 21 11.25 0.47 -0.87
C ARG A 21 12.13 -0.72 -0.51
N ARG A 22 13.45 -0.54 -0.39
CA ARG A 22 14.36 -1.61 0.06
C ARG A 22 14.17 -1.96 1.53
N ALA A 23 13.87 -0.95 2.36
CA ALA A 23 13.64 -1.15 3.79
C ALA A 23 12.26 -1.72 4.12
N PHE A 24 11.31 -1.68 3.17
CA PHE A 24 9.94 -2.14 3.39
C PHE A 24 9.89 -3.60 3.94
N PRO A 25 9.05 -3.89 4.95
CA PRO A 25 8.08 -3.01 5.63
C PRO A 25 8.67 -2.21 6.79
N ALA A 26 9.96 -2.34 7.08
CA ALA A 26 10.60 -1.56 8.13
C ALA A 26 10.50 -0.06 7.84
N GLY A 27 10.27 0.73 8.88
CA GLY A 27 10.14 2.18 8.77
C GLY A 27 8.79 2.66 8.24
N LEU A 28 7.77 1.79 8.12
CA LEU A 28 6.39 2.22 7.97
C LEU A 28 5.91 2.89 9.26
N GLU A 29 5.22 4.00 9.10
CA GLU A 29 4.53 4.69 10.18
C GLU A 29 3.33 3.86 10.63
N GLN A 30 3.22 3.64 11.95
CA GLN A 30 2.12 2.95 12.59
C GLN A 30 1.79 3.71 13.90
N PRO A 31 0.60 4.34 14.00
CA PRO A 31 0.22 5.08 15.21
C PRO A 31 0.30 4.22 16.47
N GLU A 32 0.70 4.83 17.59
CA GLU A 32 0.71 4.16 18.90
C GLU A 32 -0.70 3.72 19.28
N GLY A 33 -0.81 2.53 19.89
CA GLY A 33 -2.11 1.96 20.28
C GLY A 33 -2.93 1.40 19.13
N SER A 34 -2.50 1.56 17.87
CA SER A 34 -3.15 0.91 16.73
C SER A 34 -2.78 -0.57 16.64
N PHE A 35 -3.62 -1.34 15.94
CA PHE A 35 -3.30 -2.72 15.62
C PHE A 35 -2.08 -2.76 14.68
N ARG A 36 -0.99 -3.40 15.13
CA ARG A 36 0.20 -3.57 14.30
C ARG A 36 -0.05 -4.65 13.25
N PHE A 37 0.34 -4.38 12.01
CA PHE A 37 0.27 -5.40 10.98
C PHE A 37 1.18 -6.59 11.32
N SER A 38 0.76 -7.77 10.90
CA SER A 38 1.53 -9.01 11.01
C SER A 38 2.03 -9.46 9.64
N VAL A 39 2.75 -10.58 9.62
CA VAL A 39 3.21 -11.21 8.38
C VAL A 39 2.04 -11.57 7.45
N ASP A 40 0.83 -11.78 7.98
CA ASP A 40 -0.36 -12.11 7.19
C ASP A 40 -0.70 -11.03 6.17
N ALA A 41 -0.49 -9.75 6.51
CA ALA A 41 -0.67 -8.63 5.59
C ALA A 41 0.26 -8.75 4.36
N LEU A 42 1.51 -9.14 4.58
CA LEU A 42 2.50 -9.33 3.52
C LEU A 42 2.19 -10.59 2.68
N LEU A 43 1.76 -11.66 3.33
CA LEU A 43 1.35 -12.90 2.66
C LEU A 43 0.11 -12.69 1.79
N LEU A 44 -0.88 -11.91 2.27
CA LEU A 44 -2.06 -11.54 1.49
C LEU A 44 -1.66 -10.77 0.23
N ALA A 45 -0.80 -9.76 0.36
CA ALA A 45 -0.32 -8.99 -0.79
C ALA A 45 0.44 -9.87 -1.79
N ALA A 46 1.32 -10.76 -1.31
CA ALA A 46 2.07 -11.69 -2.15
C ALA A 46 1.14 -12.67 -2.87
N PHE A 47 0.14 -13.22 -2.17
CA PHE A 47 -0.87 -14.09 -2.75
C PHE A 47 -1.66 -13.36 -3.83
N ALA A 48 -2.18 -12.17 -3.55
CA ALA A 48 -2.91 -11.36 -4.52
C ALA A 48 -2.05 -11.05 -5.76
N ALA A 49 -0.79 -10.67 -5.56
CA ALA A 49 0.14 -10.41 -6.65
C ALA A 49 0.41 -11.65 -7.52
N SER A 50 0.46 -12.84 -6.92
CA SER A 50 0.65 -14.10 -7.66
C SER A 50 -0.57 -14.51 -8.48
N ARG A 51 -1.77 -14.06 -8.10
CA ARG A 51 -3.04 -14.41 -8.76
C ARG A 51 -3.47 -13.42 -9.83
N THR A 52 -2.84 -12.25 -9.89
CA THR A 52 -3.14 -11.23 -10.88
C THR A 52 -2.11 -11.25 -12.01
N THR A 53 -2.59 -11.24 -13.25
CA THR A 53 -1.74 -11.19 -14.45
C THR A 53 -1.10 -9.81 -14.63
N ASP A 54 -0.18 -9.68 -15.61
CA ASP A 54 0.55 -8.43 -15.88
C ASP A 54 -0.29 -7.39 -16.66
N VAL A 55 -1.51 -7.19 -16.27
CA VAL A 55 -2.40 -6.15 -16.78
C VAL A 55 -2.52 -5.01 -15.78
N THR A 56 -2.94 -3.84 -16.25
CA THR A 56 -3.30 -2.74 -15.34
C THR A 56 -4.45 -3.17 -14.44
N ILE A 57 -4.23 -3.13 -13.14
CA ILE A 57 -5.22 -3.55 -12.13
C ILE A 57 -5.61 -2.34 -11.30
N ARG A 58 -6.93 -2.20 -11.11
CA ARG A 58 -7.49 -1.32 -10.09
C ARG A 58 -7.96 -2.17 -8.91
N PHE A 59 -7.49 -1.85 -7.73
CA PHE A 59 -7.78 -2.63 -6.53
C PHE A 59 -8.30 -1.76 -5.39
N ILE A 60 -9.04 -2.39 -4.49
CA ILE A 60 -9.47 -1.79 -3.22
C ILE A 60 -8.88 -2.60 -2.07
N ASP A 61 -8.35 -1.89 -1.06
CA ASP A 61 -7.85 -2.43 0.20
C ASP A 61 -8.80 -1.97 1.33
N LEU A 62 -9.67 -2.86 1.76
CA LEU A 62 -10.69 -2.60 2.77
C LEU A 62 -10.11 -2.79 4.18
N GLY A 63 -10.24 -1.76 5.02
CA GLY A 63 -9.57 -1.74 6.32
C GLY A 63 -8.06 -1.64 6.14
N THR A 64 -7.60 -0.71 5.28
CA THR A 64 -6.20 -0.60 4.85
C THR A 64 -5.22 -0.33 6.00
N GLY A 65 -5.71 0.18 7.14
CA GLY A 65 -4.87 0.54 8.27
C GLY A 65 -3.80 1.56 7.87
N CYS A 66 -2.54 1.26 8.17
CA CYS A 66 -1.40 2.09 7.74
C CYS A 66 -0.97 1.85 6.27
N GLY A 67 -1.79 1.17 5.47
CA GLY A 67 -1.58 0.97 4.04
C GLY A 67 -0.71 -0.23 3.65
N VAL A 68 -0.35 -1.10 4.60
CA VAL A 68 0.69 -2.13 4.38
C VAL A 68 0.34 -3.12 3.27
N VAL A 69 -0.92 -3.58 3.17
CA VAL A 69 -1.33 -4.58 2.15
C VAL A 69 -1.27 -3.96 0.76
N GLY A 70 -1.92 -2.81 0.58
CA GLY A 70 -1.93 -2.09 -0.70
C GLY A 70 -0.53 -1.69 -1.16
N LEU A 71 0.31 -1.19 -0.24
CA LEU A 71 1.70 -0.80 -0.54
C LEU A 71 2.57 -2.00 -0.90
N ALA A 72 2.45 -3.12 -0.18
CA ALA A 72 3.15 -4.36 -0.52
C ALA A 72 2.74 -4.87 -1.91
N TYR A 73 1.45 -4.83 -2.22
CA TYR A 73 0.94 -5.20 -3.53
C TYR A 73 1.54 -4.33 -4.64
N LEU A 74 1.56 -2.99 -4.46
CA LEU A 74 2.17 -2.06 -5.42
C LEU A 74 3.67 -2.28 -5.63
N LEU A 75 4.39 -2.66 -4.58
CA LEU A 75 5.82 -3.00 -4.66
C LEU A 75 6.07 -4.29 -5.45
N LEU A 76 5.18 -5.28 -5.32
CA LEU A 76 5.28 -6.57 -6.01
C LEU A 76 4.88 -6.49 -7.48
N LYS A 77 3.98 -5.54 -7.83
CA LYS A 77 3.49 -5.37 -9.21
C LYS A 77 4.28 -4.29 -9.93
N ARG A 78 5.01 -4.69 -10.98
CA ARG A 78 5.80 -3.76 -11.82
C ARG A 78 4.94 -2.91 -12.73
N ASN A 79 3.72 -3.36 -13.03
CA ASN A 79 2.79 -2.68 -13.92
C ASN A 79 2.07 -1.54 -13.22
N ILE A 80 1.44 -0.66 -14.02
CA ILE A 80 0.67 0.48 -13.51
C ILE A 80 -0.61 -0.05 -12.86
N CYS A 81 -0.55 -0.30 -11.54
CA CYS A 81 -1.71 -0.58 -10.73
C CYS A 81 -2.16 0.70 -10.02
N GLN A 82 -3.46 0.88 -9.89
CA GLN A 82 -4.06 1.95 -9.12
C GLN A 82 -4.84 1.36 -7.95
N GLY A 83 -4.52 1.79 -6.76
CA GLY A 83 -5.12 1.31 -5.52
C GLY A 83 -6.00 2.36 -4.86
N PHE A 84 -6.99 1.88 -4.13
CA PHE A 84 -7.88 2.66 -3.29
C PHE A 84 -7.93 1.99 -1.93
N GLY A 85 -7.46 2.68 -0.89
CA GLY A 85 -7.49 2.18 0.48
C GLY A 85 -8.53 2.92 1.30
N MET A 86 -9.22 2.23 2.18
CA MET A 86 -10.13 2.84 3.12
C MET A 86 -9.99 2.28 4.52
N ASP A 87 -10.18 3.13 5.52
CA ASP A 87 -10.26 2.76 6.93
C ASP A 87 -11.19 3.74 7.66
N CYS A 88 -11.83 3.29 8.72
CA CYS A 88 -12.68 4.16 9.54
C CYS A 88 -11.87 5.07 10.49
N ASN A 89 -10.60 4.73 10.76
CA ASN A 89 -9.74 5.50 11.64
C ASN A 89 -8.93 6.54 10.84
N PRO A 90 -9.17 7.85 11.04
CA PRO A 90 -8.46 8.91 10.32
C PRO A 90 -6.95 8.96 10.65
N GLU A 91 -6.52 8.53 11.84
CA GLU A 91 -5.10 8.48 12.21
C GLU A 91 -4.35 7.41 11.39
N LEU A 92 -5.00 6.26 11.16
CA LEU A 92 -4.44 5.21 10.30
C LEU A 92 -4.36 5.67 8.85
N ILE A 93 -5.37 6.38 8.36
CA ILE A 93 -5.34 6.96 6.99
C ILE A 93 -4.22 7.99 6.86
N ALA A 94 -4.01 8.85 7.86
CA ALA A 94 -2.90 9.80 7.86
C ALA A 94 -1.53 9.08 7.80
N ALA A 95 -1.35 8.02 8.60
CA ALA A 95 -0.14 7.19 8.54
C ALA A 95 0.02 6.51 7.17
N ALA A 96 -1.07 5.98 6.60
CA ALA A 96 -1.05 5.38 5.26
C ALA A 96 -0.67 6.39 4.18
N GLN A 97 -1.13 7.64 4.25
CA GLN A 97 -0.74 8.72 3.34
C GLN A 97 0.76 9.02 3.43
N ASN A 98 1.31 9.13 4.65
CA ASN A 98 2.73 9.33 4.88
C ASN A 98 3.57 8.18 4.32
N ASN A 99 3.14 6.94 4.57
CA ASN A 99 3.80 5.74 4.04
C ASN A 99 3.75 5.69 2.50
N THR A 100 2.61 6.06 1.93
CA THR A 100 2.40 6.12 0.48
C THR A 100 3.34 7.15 -0.17
N ALA A 101 3.44 8.35 0.41
CA ALA A 101 4.35 9.39 -0.05
C ALA A 101 5.82 8.97 0.08
N LYS A 102 6.20 8.37 1.22
CA LYS A 102 7.54 7.87 1.47
C LYS A 102 7.99 6.83 0.44
N LEU A 103 7.07 5.95 0.02
CA LEU A 103 7.34 4.94 -1.00
C LEU A 103 7.18 5.43 -2.44
N GLY A 104 6.75 6.69 -2.65
CA GLY A 104 6.55 7.29 -3.96
C GLY A 104 5.37 6.70 -4.73
N PHE A 105 4.25 6.45 -4.04
CA PHE A 105 3.02 5.94 -4.64
C PHE A 105 1.81 6.89 -4.50
N SER A 106 2.04 8.17 -4.18
CA SER A 106 0.95 9.14 -3.93
C SER A 106 0.00 9.33 -5.13
N ASP A 107 0.48 9.11 -6.33
CA ASP A 107 -0.29 9.15 -7.58
C ASP A 107 -0.99 7.83 -7.92
N ARG A 108 -0.74 6.78 -7.13
CA ARG A 108 -1.19 5.41 -7.43
C ARG A 108 -1.98 4.75 -6.30
N PHE A 109 -2.04 5.37 -5.12
CA PHE A 109 -2.78 4.85 -3.98
C PHE A 109 -3.59 5.95 -3.30
N ALA A 110 -4.85 6.08 -3.69
CA ALA A 110 -5.80 7.00 -3.07
C ALA A 110 -6.32 6.42 -1.75
N LEU A 111 -6.42 7.27 -0.72
CA LEU A 111 -6.73 6.85 0.65
C LEU A 111 -7.91 7.65 1.20
N HIS A 112 -8.92 6.96 1.72
CA HIS A 112 -10.19 7.52 2.14
C HIS A 112 -10.53 7.12 3.58
N THR A 113 -10.99 8.08 4.38
CA THR A 113 -11.61 7.78 5.68
C THR A 113 -13.09 7.52 5.46
N GLY A 114 -13.58 6.36 5.92
CA GLY A 114 -14.99 6.01 5.80
C GLY A 114 -15.33 4.69 6.48
N GLU A 115 -16.64 4.47 6.63
CA GLU A 115 -17.19 3.28 7.29
C GLU A 115 -17.70 2.28 6.27
N LEU A 116 -17.40 0.98 6.46
CA LEU A 116 -17.94 -0.09 5.62
C LEU A 116 -19.47 -0.22 5.69
N ALA A 117 -20.09 0.29 6.76
CA ALA A 117 -21.54 0.31 6.92
C ALA A 117 -22.22 1.48 6.20
N ASP A 118 -21.46 2.48 5.74
CA ASP A 118 -21.98 3.61 4.98
C ASP A 118 -22.09 3.24 3.49
N THR A 119 -23.29 2.89 3.07
CA THR A 119 -23.58 2.49 1.67
C THR A 119 -23.28 3.60 0.68
N ARG A 120 -23.55 4.88 1.03
CA ARG A 120 -23.26 6.02 0.15
C ARG A 120 -21.74 6.19 -0.05
N PHE A 121 -20.98 6.04 1.02
CA PHE A 121 -19.52 6.07 0.94
C PHE A 121 -19.00 4.96 0.02
N LEU A 122 -19.50 3.72 0.19
CA LEU A 122 -19.08 2.58 -0.63
C LEU A 122 -19.48 2.74 -2.11
N GLU A 123 -20.63 3.32 -2.40
CA GLU A 123 -21.06 3.63 -3.77
C GLU A 123 -20.10 4.64 -4.43
N ASN A 124 -19.74 5.71 -3.72
CA ASN A 124 -18.79 6.71 -4.22
C ASN A 124 -17.40 6.08 -4.46
N LEU A 125 -16.90 5.30 -3.51
CA LEU A 125 -15.62 4.61 -3.64
C LEU A 125 -15.63 3.64 -4.84
N ARG A 126 -16.73 2.89 -5.01
CA ARG A 126 -16.90 1.99 -6.16
C ARG A 126 -16.90 2.74 -7.48
N MET A 127 -17.55 3.90 -7.55
CA MET A 127 -17.56 4.71 -8.78
C MET A 127 -16.17 5.25 -9.11
N GLU A 128 -15.43 5.75 -8.12
CA GLU A 128 -14.08 6.26 -8.30
C GLU A 128 -13.10 5.15 -8.72
N ALA A 129 -13.19 3.99 -8.07
CA ALA A 129 -12.30 2.86 -8.32
C ALA A 129 -12.66 2.04 -9.56
N SER A 130 -13.82 2.24 -10.17
CA SER A 130 -14.32 1.41 -11.29
C SER A 130 -13.45 1.50 -12.55
N PRO A 131 -13.23 0.40 -13.28
CA PRO A 131 -13.61 -0.98 -12.92
C PRO A 131 -12.64 -1.59 -11.90
N VAL A 132 -13.16 -2.17 -10.82
CA VAL A 132 -12.35 -2.88 -9.80
C VAL A 132 -12.14 -4.33 -10.21
N GLN A 133 -10.89 -4.78 -10.24
CA GLN A 133 -10.54 -6.16 -10.56
C GLN A 133 -10.11 -6.97 -9.32
N LEU A 134 -9.71 -6.29 -8.23
CA LEU A 134 -9.24 -6.95 -7.02
C LEU A 134 -9.74 -6.21 -5.79
N VAL A 135 -10.25 -6.95 -4.83
CA VAL A 135 -10.55 -6.44 -3.49
C VAL A 135 -9.74 -7.26 -2.49
N MET A 136 -9.01 -6.58 -1.63
CA MET A 136 -8.26 -7.16 -0.52
C MET A 136 -8.83 -6.69 0.81
N ALA A 137 -8.78 -7.55 1.83
CA ALA A 137 -9.14 -7.19 3.19
C ALA A 137 -8.34 -8.05 4.17
N ASN A 138 -7.74 -7.43 5.17
CA ASN A 138 -7.03 -8.09 6.25
C ASN A 138 -7.59 -7.61 7.60
N PRO A 139 -8.83 -7.97 7.96
CA PRO A 139 -9.45 -7.51 9.19
C PRO A 139 -8.70 -8.06 10.42
N PRO A 140 -8.68 -7.30 11.54
CA PRO A 140 -8.05 -7.77 12.76
C PRO A 140 -8.78 -9.00 13.31
N TRP A 141 -8.02 -10.03 13.67
CA TRP A 141 -8.53 -11.22 14.36
C TRP A 141 -8.85 -10.84 15.82
N ARG A 142 -10.13 -10.68 16.12
CA ARG A 142 -10.59 -10.44 17.51
C ARG A 142 -11.59 -11.51 17.91
N LEU A 143 -11.44 -12.01 19.13
CA LEU A 143 -12.48 -12.83 19.72
C LEU A 143 -13.75 -11.98 19.90
N VAL A 144 -14.91 -12.56 19.56
CA VAL A 144 -16.21 -11.93 19.81
C VAL A 144 -16.32 -11.62 21.29
N GLY A 145 -16.53 -10.35 21.66
CA GLY A 145 -16.62 -9.90 23.06
C GLY A 145 -15.31 -9.41 23.68
N SER A 146 -14.16 -9.49 23.03
CA SER A 146 -12.96 -8.78 23.47
C SER A 146 -13.11 -7.29 23.13
N GLY A 147 -13.69 -6.54 24.09
CA GLY A 147 -13.83 -5.10 24.00
C GLY A 147 -12.47 -4.43 23.86
N ARG A 148 -12.38 -3.57 22.84
CA ARG A 148 -11.29 -2.73 22.41
C ARG A 148 -10.24 -3.38 21.60
#